data_cef950107ba475883b4768321b0c3887
#
_entry.id   cef950107ba475883b4768321b0c3887
#
_cell.length_a   1.000
_cell.length_b   1.000
_cell.length_c   1.000
_cell.angle_alpha   90.00
_cell.angle_beta   90.00
_cell.angle_gamma   90.00
#
_symmetry.space_group_name_H-M   'P 1'
#
loop_
_entity.id
_entity.type
_entity.pdbx_description
1 polymer ?
#
loop_
_entity_poly.entity_id
_entity_poly.type
_entity_poly.pdbx_seq_one_letter_code
_entity_poly.pdbx_strand_id
1 'polypeptide(L)'
;MVYKNILNRSLISSLFILSYIFINIYNFEYIFYLIVLIFILISLEIYLYFNKYRILTYLYLFLSFIFLLNIDFNNNNYFKFNLMVIVIVSFDIFSYLIGKMIGKKKILPVISPQKTLEGLIGGFVFSLLFSLIYLLFINFKISYSVIIFVVSIIISSFFGDVFESILKRSNNLKNSSNFLFSHGGFFDRFDGFILSIVTFSLYETFL
;
A
#
# COMPACT_ATOMS: atom_id res chain seq x y z
N MET A 1 7.71 -8.36 -28.09
CA MET A 1 7.52 -8.83 -26.70
C MET A 1 7.38 -7.69 -25.68
N VAL A 2 8.18 -6.63 -25.76
CA VAL A 2 8.15 -5.49 -24.80
C VAL A 2 6.81 -4.76 -24.78
N TYR A 3 6.22 -4.44 -25.95
CA TYR A 3 4.92 -3.75 -26.04
C TYR A 3 3.75 -4.52 -25.42
N LYS A 4 3.70 -5.85 -25.59
CA LYS A 4 2.65 -6.70 -25.00
C LYS A 4 2.72 -6.69 -23.47
N ASN A 5 3.93 -6.63 -22.91
CA ASN A 5 4.14 -6.53 -21.45
C ASN A 5 3.74 -5.15 -20.92
N ILE A 6 3.97 -4.07 -21.68
CA ILE A 6 3.55 -2.70 -21.28
C ILE A 6 2.03 -2.58 -21.32
N LEU A 7 1.38 -3.08 -22.40
CA LEU A 7 -0.08 -3.09 -22.53
C LEU A 7 -0.76 -3.87 -21.40
N ASN A 8 -0.28 -5.08 -21.11
CA ASN A 8 -0.83 -5.87 -19.98
C ASN A 8 -0.64 -5.15 -18.64
N ARG A 9 0.47 -4.44 -18.50
CA ARG A 9 0.75 -3.61 -17.29
C ARG A 9 -0.28 -2.49 -17.14
N SER A 10 -0.47 -1.68 -18.16
CA SER A 10 -1.42 -0.57 -18.10
C SER A 10 -2.86 -1.07 -17.90
N LEU A 11 -3.24 -2.18 -18.52
CA LEU A 11 -4.58 -2.76 -18.35
C LEU A 11 -4.85 -3.23 -16.91
N ILE A 12 -3.93 -3.93 -16.28
CA ILE A 12 -4.12 -4.40 -14.90
C ILE A 12 -4.21 -3.21 -13.93
N SER A 13 -3.31 -2.23 -14.06
CA SER A 13 -3.35 -1.03 -13.21
C SER A 13 -4.63 -0.22 -13.43
N SER A 14 -5.08 -0.07 -14.68
CA SER A 14 -6.33 0.65 -14.97
C SER A 14 -7.56 -0.08 -14.42
N LEU A 15 -7.59 -1.42 -14.46
CA LEU A 15 -8.67 -2.20 -13.87
C LEU A 15 -8.78 -1.97 -12.35
N PHE A 16 -7.67 -1.97 -11.61
CA PHE A 16 -7.70 -1.68 -10.18
C PHE A 16 -8.19 -0.26 -9.88
N ILE A 17 -7.69 0.73 -10.62
CA ILE A 17 -8.12 2.13 -10.46
C ILE A 17 -9.60 2.28 -10.79
N LEU A 18 -10.07 1.70 -11.90
CA LEU A 18 -11.47 1.77 -12.31
C LEU A 18 -12.39 1.06 -11.33
N SER A 19 -12.02 -0.13 -10.82
CA SER A 19 -12.81 -0.83 -9.80
C SER A 19 -12.90 -0.02 -8.51
N TYR A 20 -11.80 0.59 -8.08
CA TYR A 20 -11.78 1.44 -6.90
C TYR A 20 -12.68 2.67 -7.08
N ILE A 21 -12.57 3.39 -8.21
CA ILE A 21 -13.42 4.55 -8.52
C ILE A 21 -14.89 4.14 -8.61
N PHE A 22 -15.20 3.03 -9.29
CA PHE A 22 -16.57 2.54 -9.44
C PHE A 22 -17.21 2.24 -8.08
N ILE A 23 -16.50 1.54 -7.19
CA ILE A 23 -16.96 1.23 -5.84
C ILE A 23 -17.18 2.52 -5.04
N ASN A 24 -16.25 3.48 -5.11
CA ASN A 24 -16.39 4.76 -4.41
C ASN A 24 -17.63 5.56 -4.85
N ILE A 25 -18.00 5.48 -6.13
CA ILE A 25 -19.16 6.20 -6.67
C ILE A 25 -20.46 5.47 -6.34
N TYR A 26 -20.47 4.15 -6.38
CA TYR A 26 -21.68 3.35 -6.25
C TYR A 26 -22.08 3.08 -4.80
N ASN A 27 -21.20 2.46 -4.02
CA ASN A 27 -21.35 2.23 -2.59
C ASN A 27 -20.00 1.90 -1.94
N PHE A 28 -19.58 2.73 -1.01
CA PHE A 28 -18.28 2.60 -0.35
C PHE A 28 -18.14 1.31 0.49
N GLU A 29 -19.22 0.76 1.03
CA GLU A 29 -19.19 -0.49 1.80
C GLU A 29 -18.61 -1.67 1.02
N TYR A 30 -18.74 -1.68 -0.32
CA TYR A 30 -18.19 -2.74 -1.16
C TYR A 30 -16.66 -2.78 -1.19
N ILE A 31 -15.98 -1.72 -0.74
CA ILE A 31 -14.52 -1.73 -0.58
C ILE A 31 -14.07 -2.83 0.38
N PHE A 32 -14.83 -3.08 1.46
CA PHE A 32 -14.54 -4.18 2.37
C PHE A 32 -14.39 -5.52 1.62
N TYR A 33 -15.34 -5.87 0.78
CA TYR A 33 -15.30 -7.13 0.02
C TYR A 33 -14.13 -7.18 -0.97
N LEU A 34 -13.79 -6.05 -1.59
CA LEU A 34 -12.61 -5.95 -2.46
C LEU A 34 -11.31 -6.23 -1.68
N ILE A 35 -11.17 -5.64 -0.49
CA ILE A 35 -10.00 -5.86 0.35
C ILE A 35 -9.94 -7.31 0.82
N VAL A 36 -11.05 -7.89 1.27
CA VAL A 36 -11.12 -9.32 1.65
C VAL A 36 -10.67 -10.22 0.50
N LEU A 37 -11.11 -9.95 -0.73
CA LEU A 37 -10.66 -10.68 -1.91
C LEU A 37 -9.15 -10.58 -2.10
N ILE A 38 -8.57 -9.38 -1.94
CA ILE A 38 -7.12 -9.18 -2.02
C ILE A 38 -6.37 -9.98 -0.95
N PHE A 39 -6.87 -10.00 0.30
CA PHE A 39 -6.29 -10.80 1.38
C PHE A 39 -6.31 -12.30 1.09
N ILE A 40 -7.40 -12.82 0.48
CA ILE A 40 -7.49 -14.21 0.03
C ILE A 40 -6.44 -14.50 -1.04
N LEU A 41 -6.29 -13.61 -2.04
CA LEU A 41 -5.30 -13.78 -3.11
C LEU A 41 -3.87 -13.74 -2.58
N ILE A 42 -3.55 -12.84 -1.66
CA ILE A 42 -2.24 -12.79 -0.98
C ILE A 42 -2.01 -14.07 -0.16
N SER A 43 -3.04 -14.56 0.54
CA SER A 43 -2.95 -15.81 1.30
C SER A 43 -2.61 -17.01 0.40
N LEU A 44 -3.20 -17.09 -0.80
CA LEU A 44 -2.86 -18.10 -1.81
C LEU A 44 -1.42 -17.95 -2.32
N GLU A 45 -0.95 -16.73 -2.54
CA GLU A 45 0.46 -16.49 -2.92
C GLU A 45 1.43 -16.96 -1.83
N ILE A 46 1.17 -16.64 -0.57
CA ILE A 46 1.98 -17.10 0.56
C ILE A 46 2.02 -18.63 0.60
N TYR A 47 0.87 -19.28 0.42
CA TYR A 47 0.80 -20.75 0.39
C TYR A 47 1.66 -21.35 -0.71
N LEU A 48 1.62 -20.81 -1.92
CA LEU A 48 2.27 -21.38 -3.09
C LEU A 48 3.77 -21.06 -3.18
N TYR A 49 4.20 -19.88 -2.76
CA TYR A 49 5.54 -19.38 -3.06
C TYR A 49 6.44 -19.18 -1.84
N PHE A 50 5.88 -19.04 -0.61
CA PHE A 50 6.67 -18.79 0.59
C PHE A 50 6.87 -20.08 1.38
N ASN A 51 8.12 -20.56 1.46
CA ASN A 51 8.48 -21.74 2.25
C ASN A 51 9.08 -21.35 3.60
N LYS A 52 10.00 -20.36 3.59
CA LYS A 52 10.61 -19.83 4.82
C LYS A 52 9.71 -18.76 5.44
N TYR A 53 9.63 -18.76 6.77
CA TYR A 53 8.82 -17.82 7.55
C TYR A 53 7.34 -17.76 7.15
N ARG A 54 6.80 -18.81 6.54
CA ARG A 54 5.39 -18.88 6.10
C ARG A 54 4.43 -18.57 7.25
N ILE A 55 4.66 -19.15 8.42
CA ILE A 55 3.82 -18.92 9.61
C ILE A 55 3.88 -17.43 10.02
N LEU A 56 5.07 -16.84 10.06
CA LEU A 56 5.23 -15.41 10.38
C LEU A 56 4.50 -14.51 9.37
N THR A 57 4.56 -14.86 8.08
CA THR A 57 3.85 -14.10 7.02
C THR A 57 2.34 -14.22 7.18
N TYR A 58 1.83 -15.41 7.55
CA TYR A 58 0.40 -15.57 7.86
C TYR A 58 -0.02 -14.83 9.13
N LEU A 59 0.80 -14.83 10.17
CA LEU A 59 0.52 -14.05 11.38
C LEU A 59 0.44 -12.55 11.08
N TYR A 60 1.34 -12.04 10.25
CA TYR A 60 1.30 -10.65 9.79
C TYR A 60 0.02 -10.32 9.03
N LEU A 61 -0.35 -11.17 8.06
CA LEU A 61 -1.58 -11.00 7.28
C LEU A 61 -2.83 -11.12 8.16
N PHE A 62 -2.85 -12.09 9.07
CA PHE A 62 -3.96 -12.34 10.00
C PHE A 62 -4.16 -11.17 10.97
N LEU A 63 -3.06 -10.62 11.53
CA LEU A 63 -3.12 -9.42 12.36
C LEU A 63 -3.78 -8.27 11.61
N SER A 64 -3.32 -7.98 10.40
CA SER A 64 -3.89 -6.90 9.58
C SER A 64 -5.36 -7.16 9.22
N PHE A 65 -5.74 -8.43 9.03
CA PHE A 65 -7.12 -8.81 8.79
C PHE A 65 -8.04 -8.59 10.00
N ILE A 66 -7.56 -8.89 11.23
CA ILE A 66 -8.32 -8.58 12.45
C ILE A 66 -8.60 -7.07 12.55
N PHE A 67 -7.58 -6.24 12.28
CA PHE A 67 -7.76 -4.79 12.27
C PHE A 67 -8.70 -4.32 11.16
N LEU A 68 -8.70 -4.95 10.00
CA LEU A 68 -9.64 -4.69 8.92
C LEU A 68 -11.10 -4.90 9.35
N LEU A 69 -11.38 -5.96 10.14
CA LEU A 69 -12.72 -6.27 10.63
C LEU A 69 -13.27 -5.20 11.61
N ASN A 70 -12.38 -4.44 12.24
CA ASN A 70 -12.76 -3.36 13.15
C ASN A 70 -13.02 -2.03 12.44
N ILE A 71 -12.72 -1.93 11.13
CA ILE A 71 -12.94 -0.71 10.35
C ILE A 71 -14.42 -0.63 9.95
N ASP A 72 -15.03 0.51 10.25
CA ASP A 72 -16.39 0.80 9.79
C ASP A 72 -16.35 1.46 8.40
N PHE A 73 -16.79 0.72 7.38
CA PHE A 73 -16.85 1.18 5.99
C PHE A 73 -18.15 1.96 5.67
N ASN A 74 -18.67 2.70 6.63
CA ASN A 74 -19.80 3.60 6.42
C ASN A 74 -19.37 4.88 5.68
N ASN A 75 -20.34 5.58 5.12
CA ASN A 75 -20.12 6.83 4.39
C ASN A 75 -19.38 7.91 5.22
N ASN A 76 -19.40 7.84 6.55
CA ASN A 76 -18.67 8.77 7.42
C ASN A 76 -17.14 8.60 7.37
N ASN A 77 -16.66 7.39 7.07
CA ASN A 77 -15.21 7.08 7.02
C ASN A 77 -14.64 7.09 5.60
N TYR A 78 -15.48 7.27 4.60
CA TYR A 78 -15.11 7.33 3.20
C TYR A 78 -13.93 8.27 2.93
N PHE A 79 -13.96 9.48 3.43
CA PHE A 79 -12.91 10.46 3.17
C PHE A 79 -11.58 10.12 3.86
N LYS A 80 -11.62 9.53 5.07
CA LYS A 80 -10.41 9.11 5.81
C LYS A 80 -9.72 7.95 5.09
N PHE A 81 -10.49 6.99 4.62
CA PHE A 81 -9.96 5.85 3.88
C PHE A 81 -9.36 6.30 2.54
N ASN A 82 -10.03 7.17 1.79
CA ASN A 82 -9.50 7.75 0.57
C ASN A 82 -8.22 8.55 0.83
N LEU A 83 -8.14 9.30 1.94
CA LEU A 83 -6.92 9.97 2.37
C LEU A 83 -5.77 8.97 2.58
N MET A 84 -6.01 7.85 3.28
CA MET A 84 -5.02 6.79 3.46
C MET A 84 -4.52 6.27 2.11
N VAL A 85 -5.42 5.95 1.17
CA VAL A 85 -5.05 5.46 -0.17
C VAL A 85 -4.21 6.49 -0.94
N ILE A 86 -4.61 7.76 -0.92
CA ILE A 86 -3.86 8.85 -1.58
C ILE A 86 -2.45 8.97 -0.98
N VAL A 87 -2.31 8.89 0.33
CA VAL A 87 -1.02 8.96 1.03
C VAL A 87 -0.12 7.81 0.60
N ILE A 88 -0.61 6.56 0.61
CA ILE A 88 0.18 5.39 0.23
C ILE A 88 0.62 5.50 -1.24
N VAL A 89 -0.33 5.73 -2.15
CA VAL A 89 -0.05 5.79 -3.59
C VAL A 89 0.92 6.93 -3.93
N SER A 90 0.72 8.11 -3.36
CA SER A 90 1.63 9.23 -3.59
C SER A 90 3.02 8.97 -3.01
N PHE A 91 3.10 8.37 -1.81
CA PHE A 91 4.39 7.99 -1.21
C PHE A 91 5.16 7.02 -2.11
N ASP A 92 4.53 5.96 -2.61
CA ASP A 92 5.17 4.96 -3.45
C ASP A 92 5.62 5.53 -4.80
N ILE A 93 4.76 6.31 -5.45
CA ILE A 93 5.08 6.93 -6.74
C ILE A 93 6.27 7.89 -6.60
N PHE A 94 6.22 8.82 -5.64
CA PHE A 94 7.25 9.85 -5.53
C PHE A 94 8.52 9.34 -4.88
N SER A 95 8.46 8.37 -3.97
CA SER A 95 9.68 7.72 -3.45
C SER A 95 10.45 7.00 -4.57
N TYR A 96 9.74 6.34 -5.49
CA TYR A 96 10.35 5.70 -6.65
C TYR A 96 10.90 6.72 -7.65
N LEU A 97 10.10 7.74 -8.02
CA LEU A 97 10.51 8.74 -9.03
C LEU A 97 11.74 9.53 -8.56
N ILE A 98 11.70 10.07 -7.34
CA ILE A 98 12.79 10.87 -6.78
C ILE A 98 14.00 9.99 -6.50
N GLY A 99 13.78 8.78 -5.98
CA GLY A 99 14.87 7.81 -5.79
C GLY A 99 15.58 7.45 -7.08
N LYS A 100 14.86 7.37 -8.20
CA LYS A 100 15.44 7.09 -9.52
C LYS A 100 16.14 8.30 -10.14
N MET A 101 15.62 9.52 -9.92
CA MET A 101 16.17 10.74 -10.53
C MET A 101 17.41 11.26 -9.82
N ILE A 102 17.38 11.32 -8.49
CA ILE A 102 18.42 11.96 -7.68
C ILE A 102 18.96 11.08 -6.55
N GLY A 103 18.47 9.85 -6.40
CA GLY A 103 18.86 8.95 -5.31
C GLY A 103 20.32 8.56 -5.38
N LYS A 104 21.07 8.81 -4.31
CA LYS A 104 22.48 8.47 -4.15
C LYS A 104 22.73 7.50 -3.00
N LYS A 105 22.09 7.74 -1.84
CA LYS A 105 22.30 6.97 -0.62
C LYS A 105 21.26 5.85 -0.52
N LYS A 106 21.69 4.59 -0.65
CA LYS A 106 20.82 3.42 -0.47
C LYS A 106 20.54 3.19 1.01
N ILE A 107 19.26 3.00 1.39
CA ILE A 107 18.86 2.73 2.77
C ILE A 107 19.05 1.24 3.10
N LEU A 108 18.63 0.35 2.22
CA LEU A 108 18.61 -1.10 2.42
C LEU A 108 19.27 -1.84 1.25
N PRO A 109 20.61 -1.74 1.09
CA PRO A 109 21.29 -2.25 -0.12
C PRO A 109 21.07 -3.74 -0.38
N VAL A 110 20.98 -4.55 0.69
CA VAL A 110 20.87 -6.02 0.62
C VAL A 110 19.43 -6.46 0.35
N ILE A 111 18.45 -5.78 0.95
CA ILE A 111 17.03 -6.18 0.92
C ILE A 111 16.32 -5.55 -0.28
N SER A 112 16.45 -4.24 -0.42
CA SER A 112 15.82 -3.44 -1.48
C SER A 112 16.81 -2.39 -2.03
N PRO A 113 17.64 -2.76 -3.03
CA PRO A 113 18.72 -1.91 -3.53
C PRO A 113 18.22 -0.66 -4.28
N GLN A 114 16.94 -0.58 -4.58
CA GLN A 114 16.33 0.56 -5.25
C GLN A 114 15.86 1.65 -4.28
N LYS A 115 15.72 1.36 -2.97
CA LYS A 115 15.29 2.33 -1.97
C LYS A 115 16.43 3.24 -1.56
N THR A 116 16.24 4.55 -1.78
CA THR A 116 17.22 5.59 -1.46
C THR A 116 16.66 6.55 -0.41
N LEU A 117 17.54 7.20 0.33
CA LEU A 117 17.18 8.19 1.35
C LEU A 117 16.52 9.42 0.71
N GLU A 118 17.02 9.86 -0.43
CA GLU A 118 16.45 10.97 -1.19
C GLU A 118 15.04 10.62 -1.69
N GLY A 119 14.83 9.36 -2.13
CA GLY A 119 13.51 8.85 -2.50
C GLY A 119 12.55 8.85 -1.32
N LEU A 120 13.00 8.38 -0.14
CA LEU A 120 12.16 8.37 1.07
C LEU A 120 11.74 9.79 1.47
N ILE A 121 12.69 10.75 1.51
CA ILE A 121 12.38 12.14 1.85
C ILE A 121 11.43 12.74 0.81
N GLY A 122 11.68 12.48 -0.47
CA GLY A 122 10.82 12.96 -1.54
C GLY A 122 9.42 12.38 -1.48
N GLY A 123 9.28 11.06 -1.29
CA GLY A 123 8.00 10.41 -1.06
C GLY A 123 7.25 11.02 0.12
N PHE A 124 7.94 11.25 1.24
CA PHE A 124 7.37 11.87 2.43
C PHE A 124 6.82 13.28 2.15
N VAL A 125 7.61 14.14 1.52
CA VAL A 125 7.20 15.54 1.21
C VAL A 125 6.02 15.55 0.25
N PHE A 126 6.08 14.78 -0.85
CA PHE A 126 5.00 14.78 -1.83
C PHE A 126 3.72 14.12 -1.32
N SER A 127 3.81 13.07 -0.50
CA SER A 127 2.61 12.49 0.10
C SER A 127 1.92 13.46 1.08
N LEU A 128 2.68 14.25 1.84
CA LEU A 128 2.12 15.35 2.63
C LEU A 128 1.45 16.41 1.75
N LEU A 129 2.07 16.80 0.66
CA LEU A 129 1.49 17.79 -0.27
C LEU A 129 0.18 17.28 -0.88
N PHE A 130 0.15 16.05 -1.38
CA PHE A 130 -1.07 15.48 -1.97
C PHE A 130 -2.17 15.26 -0.95
N SER A 131 -1.83 14.89 0.29
CA SER A 131 -2.81 14.79 1.38
C SER A 131 -3.41 16.16 1.70
N LEU A 132 -2.61 17.22 1.75
CA LEU A 132 -3.10 18.59 1.97
C LEU A 132 -4.00 19.05 0.83
N ILE A 133 -3.62 18.83 -0.42
CA ILE A 133 -4.45 19.16 -1.59
C ILE A 133 -5.81 18.45 -1.51
N TYR A 134 -5.82 17.16 -1.15
CA TYR A 134 -7.06 16.41 -1.00
C TYR A 134 -7.94 16.98 0.13
N LEU A 135 -7.37 17.28 1.30
CA LEU A 135 -8.11 17.85 2.42
C LEU A 135 -8.70 19.22 2.09
N LEU A 136 -7.97 20.08 1.36
CA LEU A 136 -8.47 21.36 0.88
C LEU A 136 -9.60 21.16 -0.14
N PHE A 137 -9.48 20.19 -1.04
CA PHE A 137 -10.50 19.90 -2.04
C PHE A 137 -11.84 19.48 -1.42
N ILE A 138 -11.80 18.69 -0.34
CA ILE A 138 -13.02 18.27 0.38
C ILE A 138 -13.46 19.27 1.48
N ASN A 139 -12.82 20.44 1.58
CA ASN A 139 -13.03 21.45 2.61
C ASN A 139 -12.94 20.89 4.05
N PHE A 140 -12.06 19.92 4.27
CA PHE A 140 -11.88 19.30 5.59
C PHE A 140 -10.91 20.12 6.44
N LYS A 141 -11.27 20.33 7.73
CA LYS A 141 -10.44 21.10 8.66
C LYS A 141 -9.14 20.35 8.96
N ILE A 142 -8.00 20.98 8.66
CA ILE A 142 -6.68 20.46 8.99
C ILE A 142 -6.46 20.61 10.49
N SER A 143 -6.37 19.49 11.20
CA SER A 143 -6.07 19.41 12.63
C SER A 143 -4.73 18.71 12.85
N TYR A 144 -4.16 18.86 14.03
CA TYR A 144 -2.94 18.13 14.39
C TYR A 144 -3.12 16.61 14.32
N SER A 145 -4.32 16.10 14.68
CA SER A 145 -4.64 14.68 14.60
C SER A 145 -4.57 14.15 13.16
N VAL A 146 -5.07 14.91 12.18
CA VAL A 146 -5.00 14.52 10.76
C VAL A 146 -3.55 14.49 10.26
N ILE A 147 -2.72 15.43 10.70
CA ILE A 147 -1.29 15.43 10.32
C ILE A 147 -0.58 14.20 10.92
N ILE A 148 -0.83 13.89 12.19
CA ILE A 148 -0.28 12.68 12.85
C ILE A 148 -0.75 11.42 12.11
N PHE A 149 -2.02 11.37 11.71
CA PHE A 149 -2.57 10.27 10.92
C PHE A 149 -1.80 10.09 9.60
N VAL A 150 -1.65 11.16 8.80
CA VAL A 150 -0.94 11.11 7.52
C VAL A 150 0.51 10.62 7.72
N VAL A 151 1.21 11.17 8.70
CA VAL A 151 2.60 10.77 9.01
C VAL A 151 2.66 9.30 9.45
N SER A 152 1.73 8.84 10.27
CA SER A 152 1.68 7.43 10.70
C SER A 152 1.43 6.47 9.55
N ILE A 153 0.57 6.83 8.59
CA ILE A 153 0.33 6.04 7.37
C ILE A 153 1.59 5.97 6.49
N ILE A 154 2.31 7.09 6.30
CA ILE A 154 3.57 7.09 5.53
C ILE A 154 4.59 6.13 6.16
N ILE A 155 4.75 6.21 7.48
CA ILE A 155 5.68 5.33 8.23
C ILE A 155 5.27 3.87 8.08
N SER A 156 3.98 3.56 8.23
CA SER A 156 3.46 2.21 8.10
C SER A 156 3.64 1.65 6.70
N SER A 157 3.32 2.43 5.67
CA SER A 157 3.52 2.02 4.28
C SER A 157 4.98 1.68 4.00
N PHE A 158 5.91 2.52 4.45
CA PHE A 158 7.34 2.25 4.31
C PHE A 158 7.77 0.95 5.01
N PHE A 159 7.36 0.74 6.26
CA PHE A 159 7.72 -0.46 7.00
C PHE A 159 7.04 -1.72 6.46
N GLY A 160 5.81 -1.62 5.95
CA GLY A 160 5.10 -2.72 5.28
C GLY A 160 5.86 -3.23 4.07
N ASP A 161 6.29 -2.33 3.16
CA ASP A 161 7.09 -2.67 1.99
C ASP A 161 8.49 -3.22 2.39
N VAL A 162 9.14 -2.66 3.43
CA VAL A 162 10.41 -3.22 3.94
C VAL A 162 10.21 -4.64 4.47
N PHE A 163 9.17 -4.87 5.26
CA PHE A 163 8.87 -6.18 5.84
C PHE A 163 8.61 -7.23 4.76
N GLU A 164 7.76 -6.91 3.78
CA GLU A 164 7.50 -7.77 2.63
C GLU A 164 8.78 -8.07 1.84
N SER A 165 9.62 -7.06 1.62
CA SER A 165 10.91 -7.22 0.94
C SER A 165 11.85 -8.18 1.70
N ILE A 166 11.88 -8.15 3.04
CA ILE A 166 12.65 -9.09 3.88
C ILE A 166 12.12 -10.52 3.67
N LEU A 167 10.81 -10.72 3.71
CA LEU A 167 10.19 -12.02 3.53
C LEU A 167 10.47 -12.61 2.14
N LYS A 168 10.44 -11.79 1.09
CA LYS A 168 10.81 -12.22 -0.26
C LYS A 168 12.27 -12.67 -0.35
N ARG A 169 13.20 -11.87 0.17
CA ARG A 169 14.65 -12.23 0.11
C ARG A 169 14.96 -13.48 0.92
N SER A 170 14.32 -13.69 2.05
CA SER A 170 14.46 -14.92 2.83
C SER A 170 14.02 -16.18 2.07
N ASN A 171 13.07 -16.04 1.16
CA ASN A 171 12.57 -17.10 0.28
C ASN A 171 13.31 -17.17 -1.09
N ASN A 172 14.37 -16.39 -1.28
CA ASN A 172 15.08 -16.25 -2.56
C ASN A 172 14.18 -15.77 -3.71
N LEU A 173 13.12 -15.07 -3.39
CA LEU A 173 12.17 -14.51 -4.36
C LEU A 173 12.56 -13.06 -4.70
N LYS A 174 12.37 -12.70 -5.97
CA LYS A 174 12.44 -11.30 -6.43
C LYS A 174 11.06 -10.64 -6.33
N ASN A 175 10.03 -11.31 -6.75
CA ASN A 175 8.62 -10.93 -6.67
C ASN A 175 7.88 -11.97 -5.82
N SER A 176 6.76 -11.60 -5.19
CA SER A 176 5.97 -12.51 -4.37
C SER A 176 5.39 -13.67 -5.18
N SER A 177 4.98 -13.40 -6.43
CA SER A 177 4.48 -14.39 -7.39
C SER A 177 4.54 -13.85 -8.83
N ASN A 178 3.96 -14.60 -9.77
CA ASN A 178 3.72 -14.18 -11.15
C ASN A 178 2.22 -14.07 -11.47
N PHE A 179 1.34 -13.96 -10.47
CA PHE A 179 -0.11 -13.91 -10.67
C PHE A 179 -0.55 -12.71 -11.52
N LEU A 180 0.10 -11.57 -11.36
CA LEU A 180 -0.15 -10.39 -12.18
C LEU A 180 0.79 -10.33 -13.40
N PHE A 181 1.15 -11.47 -13.96
CA PHE A 181 2.05 -11.61 -15.12
C PHE A 181 3.38 -10.86 -14.91
N SER A 182 3.54 -9.74 -15.60
CA SER A 182 4.77 -8.93 -15.54
C SER A 182 4.87 -7.98 -14.36
N HIS A 183 3.83 -7.93 -13.47
CA HIS A 183 3.77 -7.03 -12.31
C HIS A 183 4.16 -7.66 -10.98
N GLY A 184 4.55 -8.92 -10.94
CA GLY A 184 4.73 -9.65 -9.70
C GLY A 184 3.40 -10.18 -9.15
N GLY A 185 3.27 -10.23 -7.85
CA GLY A 185 2.08 -10.70 -7.17
C GLY A 185 1.19 -9.61 -6.57
N PHE A 186 0.12 -10.03 -5.94
CA PHE A 186 -0.75 -9.15 -5.16
C PHE A 186 -0.02 -8.63 -3.91
N PHE A 187 0.78 -9.47 -3.26
CA PHE A 187 1.54 -9.06 -2.10
C PHE A 187 2.51 -7.92 -2.45
N ASP A 188 3.18 -7.98 -3.63
CA ASP A 188 4.05 -6.90 -4.14
C ASP A 188 3.32 -5.56 -4.40
N ARG A 189 2.00 -5.54 -4.43
CA ARG A 189 1.18 -4.36 -4.74
C ARG A 189 0.49 -3.76 -3.52
N PHE A 190 0.29 -4.57 -2.51
CA PHE A 190 -0.43 -4.19 -1.31
C PHE A 190 0.44 -4.28 -0.04
N ASP A 191 1.76 -4.41 -0.19
CA ASP A 191 2.73 -4.53 0.89
C ASP A 191 2.65 -3.38 1.90
N GLY A 192 2.71 -2.14 1.44
CA GLY A 192 2.53 -0.95 2.27
C GLY A 192 1.10 -0.80 2.81
N PHE A 193 0.11 -1.26 2.05
CA PHE A 193 -1.30 -1.17 2.43
C PHE A 193 -1.66 -2.07 3.61
N ILE A 194 -1.10 -3.28 3.68
CA ILE A 194 -1.40 -4.26 4.73
C ILE A 194 -1.08 -3.69 6.13
N LEU A 195 0.08 -3.07 6.31
CA LEU A 195 0.44 -2.47 7.60
C LEU A 195 -0.31 -1.16 7.85
N SER A 196 -0.62 -0.41 6.80
CA SER A 196 -1.39 0.83 6.90
C SER A 196 -2.83 0.61 7.35
N ILE A 197 -3.45 -0.56 7.05
CA ILE A 197 -4.75 -0.93 7.61
C ILE A 197 -4.71 -0.98 9.14
N VAL A 198 -3.65 -1.52 9.73
CA VAL A 198 -3.50 -1.59 11.19
C VAL A 198 -3.49 -0.20 11.79
N THR A 199 -2.68 0.71 11.24
CA THR A 199 -2.61 2.09 11.73
C THR A 199 -3.90 2.88 11.48
N PHE A 200 -4.58 2.63 10.37
CA PHE A 200 -5.88 3.22 10.08
C PHE A 200 -6.93 2.81 11.12
N SER A 201 -7.05 1.51 11.39
CA SER A 201 -8.00 0.99 12.36
C SER A 201 -7.73 1.50 13.78
N LEU A 202 -6.46 1.54 14.20
CA LEU A 202 -6.08 2.12 15.50
C LEU A 202 -6.46 3.61 15.57
N TYR A 203 -6.24 4.36 14.50
CA TYR A 203 -6.60 5.77 14.47
C TYR A 203 -8.11 5.99 14.53
N GLU A 204 -8.89 5.13 13.88
CA GLU A 204 -10.36 5.20 13.90
C GLU A 204 -10.94 4.90 15.29
N THR A 205 -10.34 3.97 16.04
CA THR A 205 -10.80 3.62 17.39
C THR A 205 -10.47 4.67 18.44
N PHE A 206 -9.43 5.50 18.22
CA PHE A 206 -8.98 6.50 19.20
C PHE A 206 -9.39 7.94 18.88
N LEU A 207 -10.03 8.18 17.73
CA LEU A 207 -10.42 9.52 17.24
C LEU A 207 -11.80 9.56 16.64
#